data_03f291d1c6c18a01a88ef3324936f437
#
_entry.id   03f291d1c6c18a01a88ef3324936f437
#
_cell.length_a   1.000
_cell.length_b   1.000
_cell.length_c   1.000
_cell.angle_alpha   90.00
_cell.angle_beta   90.00
_cell.angle_gamma   90.00
#
_symmetry.space_group_name_H-M   'P 1'
#
loop_
_entity.id
_entity.type
_entity.pdbx_description
1 polymer ?
#
loop_
_entity_poly.entity_id
_entity_poly.type
_entity_poly.pdbx_seq_one_letter_code
_entity_poly.pdbx_strand_id
1 'polypeptide(L)'
;NMMSGIVHVKGNASQSAGATAHGGLLIIDGNASSRCGISMKGVDIVVKGSVGHMSAFMAQSGTLLVCGDAGDALGDSLYETEIYVKGKVKSLGVDCIEKEMKPKHIKKVSELLKKSNIDKIKPEEFKRYGSERKLYNFNIDNVSEY
;
A
#
# COMPACT_ATOMS: atom_id res chain seq x y z
N ASN A 1 10.69 14.00 -3.90
CA ASN A 1 9.28 14.34 -3.69
C ASN A 1 8.48 14.25 -4.96
N MET A 2 7.62 13.27 -5.09
CA MET A 2 6.77 13.25 -6.28
C MET A 2 5.41 13.83 -5.95
N MET A 3 4.92 14.68 -6.85
CA MET A 3 3.62 15.34 -6.70
C MET A 3 2.56 14.69 -7.59
N SER A 4 2.96 14.17 -8.76
CA SER A 4 2.06 13.50 -9.68
C SER A 4 2.88 12.79 -10.74
N GLY A 5 2.21 12.05 -11.62
CA GLY A 5 2.86 11.32 -12.69
C GLY A 5 3.26 9.92 -12.28
N ILE A 6 4.10 9.29 -13.07
CA ILE A 6 4.55 7.92 -12.86
C ILE A 6 6.07 7.89 -12.76
N VAL A 7 6.58 7.30 -11.69
CA VAL A 7 8.01 7.07 -11.50
C VAL A 7 8.23 5.56 -11.46
N HIS A 8 9.14 5.07 -12.29
CA HIS A 8 9.43 3.64 -12.39
C HIS A 8 10.89 3.41 -11.99
N VAL A 9 11.09 2.65 -10.91
CA VAL A 9 12.40 2.25 -10.44
C VAL A 9 12.67 0.84 -10.93
N LYS A 10 13.65 0.68 -11.80
CA LYS A 10 14.05 -0.63 -12.33
C LYS A 10 15.09 -1.23 -11.41
N GLY A 11 14.70 -2.28 -10.69
CA GLY A 11 15.51 -2.90 -9.68
C GLY A 11 14.98 -2.61 -8.29
N ASN A 12 15.87 -2.64 -7.32
CA ASN A 12 15.49 -2.45 -5.92
C ASN A 12 15.48 -0.98 -5.54
N ALA A 13 14.62 -0.62 -4.61
CA ALA A 13 14.63 0.71 -4.02
C ALA A 13 15.26 0.62 -2.63
N SER A 14 15.90 1.71 -2.24
CA SER A 14 16.55 1.79 -0.94
C SER A 14 15.51 2.10 0.14
N GLN A 15 16.02 2.25 1.37
CA GLN A 15 15.21 2.55 2.55
C GLN A 15 14.35 3.78 2.33
N SER A 16 13.13 3.73 2.86
CA SER A 16 12.16 4.84 2.82
C SER A 16 11.71 5.23 1.39
N ALA A 17 11.64 4.27 0.48
CA ALA A 17 11.10 4.52 -0.86
C ALA A 17 9.68 5.09 -0.75
N GLY A 18 9.41 6.15 -1.50
CA GLY A 18 8.10 6.80 -1.48
C GLY A 18 7.79 7.57 -0.21
N ALA A 19 8.77 7.80 0.64
CA ALA A 19 8.58 8.56 1.88
C ALA A 19 8.08 9.97 1.55
N THR A 20 7.04 10.39 2.27
CA THR A 20 6.41 11.70 2.11
C THR A 20 5.95 12.03 0.68
N ALA A 21 5.75 11.03 -0.16
CA ALA A 21 5.27 11.25 -1.53
C ALA A 21 3.81 11.73 -1.51
N HIS A 22 3.48 12.59 -2.45
CA HIS A 22 2.14 13.16 -2.59
C HIS A 22 1.63 12.90 -4.00
N GLY A 23 0.63 12.04 -4.14
CA GLY A 23 0.02 11.74 -5.43
C GLY A 23 0.92 10.96 -6.37
N GLY A 24 0.36 10.57 -7.52
CA GLY A 24 1.10 9.84 -8.54
C GLY A 24 1.22 8.36 -8.28
N LEU A 25 2.05 7.70 -9.08
CA LEU A 25 2.27 6.26 -9.01
C LEU A 25 3.78 5.98 -9.02
N LEU A 26 4.24 5.24 -8.02
CA LEU A 26 5.64 4.80 -7.92
C LEU A 26 5.66 3.28 -8.13
N ILE A 27 6.40 2.81 -9.12
CA ILE A 27 6.53 1.40 -9.42
C ILE A 27 7.97 0.97 -9.14
N ILE A 28 8.15 -0.07 -8.32
CA ILE A 28 9.46 -0.62 -7.98
C ILE A 28 9.50 -2.05 -8.48
N ASP A 29 10.38 -2.34 -9.44
CA ASP A 29 10.46 -3.66 -10.07
C ASP A 29 11.00 -4.74 -9.14
N GLY A 30 11.92 -4.38 -8.26
CA GLY A 30 12.48 -5.32 -7.30
C GLY A 30 11.88 -5.18 -5.93
N ASN A 31 12.72 -5.26 -4.92
CA ASN A 31 12.31 -5.12 -3.52
C ASN A 31 12.46 -3.68 -3.07
N ALA A 32 11.62 -3.28 -2.14
CA ALA A 32 11.81 -2.04 -1.39
C ALA A 32 12.27 -2.43 0.01
N SER A 33 13.19 -1.66 0.56
CA SER A 33 13.74 -1.93 1.88
C SER A 33 12.77 -1.50 2.96
N SER A 34 13.27 -1.21 4.15
CA SER A 34 12.42 -0.80 5.28
C SER A 34 11.77 0.56 5.04
N ARG A 35 10.66 0.79 5.72
CA ARG A 35 9.91 2.06 5.71
C ARG A 35 9.45 2.51 4.33
N CYS A 36 9.16 1.56 3.44
CA CYS A 36 8.52 1.89 2.16
C CYS A 36 7.18 2.57 2.41
N GLY A 37 6.96 3.73 1.80
CA GLY A 37 5.69 4.45 1.94
C GLY A 37 5.49 5.15 3.27
N ILE A 38 6.55 5.37 4.04
CA ILE A 38 6.42 6.11 5.31
C ILE A 38 5.80 7.47 5.06
N SER A 39 4.77 7.80 5.83
CA SER A 39 4.06 9.09 5.76
C SER A 39 3.54 9.44 4.37
N MET A 40 3.31 8.46 3.51
CA MET A 40 2.78 8.70 2.16
C MET A 40 1.41 9.36 2.23
N LYS A 41 1.09 10.19 1.24
CA LYS A 41 -0.17 10.92 1.21
C LYS A 41 -0.71 10.97 -0.21
N GLY A 42 -1.70 10.13 -0.50
CA GLY A 42 -2.37 10.12 -1.79
C GLY A 42 -1.57 9.53 -2.94
N VAL A 43 -0.44 8.88 -2.66
CA VAL A 43 0.36 8.22 -3.69
C VAL A 43 -0.01 6.73 -3.74
N ASP A 44 0.09 6.15 -4.92
CA ASP A 44 0.00 4.70 -5.08
C ASP A 44 1.41 4.16 -5.31
N ILE A 45 1.79 3.12 -4.55
CA ILE A 45 3.10 2.49 -4.66
C ILE A 45 2.90 1.02 -4.99
N VAL A 46 3.53 0.55 -6.06
CA VAL A 46 3.51 -0.87 -6.44
C VAL A 46 4.93 -1.41 -6.32
N VAL A 47 5.11 -2.43 -5.48
CA VAL A 47 6.38 -3.11 -5.29
C VAL A 47 6.22 -4.52 -5.84
N LYS A 48 6.95 -4.85 -6.90
CA LYS A 48 6.85 -6.18 -7.52
C LYS A 48 7.52 -7.25 -6.66
N GLY A 49 8.47 -6.88 -5.82
CA GLY A 49 9.08 -7.78 -4.84
C GLY A 49 8.49 -7.60 -3.46
N SER A 50 9.36 -7.62 -2.46
CA SER A 50 8.98 -7.57 -1.04
C SER A 50 9.33 -6.23 -0.41
N VAL A 51 8.69 -5.91 0.71
CA VAL A 51 8.99 -4.72 1.48
C VAL A 51 9.51 -5.13 2.86
N GLY A 52 10.30 -4.25 3.46
CA GLY A 52 10.93 -4.53 4.72
C GLY A 52 10.16 -4.00 5.93
N HIS A 53 10.88 -3.84 7.00
CA HIS A 53 10.38 -3.42 8.31
C HIS A 53 9.69 -2.06 8.26
N MET A 54 8.58 -1.95 9.00
CA MET A 54 7.81 -0.71 9.18
C MET A 54 7.36 -0.03 7.89
N SER A 55 7.08 -0.80 6.84
CA SER A 55 6.54 -0.19 5.62
C SER A 55 5.16 0.39 5.90
N ALA A 56 4.84 1.50 5.25
CA ALA A 56 3.63 2.29 5.42
C ALA A 56 3.46 2.85 6.84
N PHE A 57 4.56 3.04 7.59
CA PHE A 57 4.51 3.67 8.91
C PHE A 57 3.91 5.08 8.80
N MET A 58 2.89 5.35 9.60
CA MET A 58 2.16 6.62 9.61
C MET A 58 1.63 7.04 8.23
N ALA A 59 1.40 6.10 7.33
CA ALA A 59 0.87 6.41 6.01
C ALA A 59 -0.53 6.98 6.15
N GLN A 60 -0.79 8.09 5.44
CA GLN A 60 -2.04 8.84 5.59
C GLN A 60 -3.11 8.41 4.60
N SER A 61 -2.76 8.31 3.32
CA SER A 61 -3.72 7.92 2.29
C SER A 61 -2.98 7.38 1.07
N GLY A 62 -3.72 6.75 0.17
CA GLY A 62 -3.15 6.11 -1.01
C GLY A 62 -3.11 4.61 -0.85
N THR A 63 -2.32 3.96 -1.69
CA THR A 63 -2.29 2.49 -1.75
C THR A 63 -0.85 2.00 -1.81
N LEU A 64 -0.56 0.96 -1.02
CA LEU A 64 0.70 0.21 -1.13
C LEU A 64 0.34 -1.20 -1.58
N LEU A 65 0.80 -1.59 -2.77
CA LEU A 65 0.57 -2.92 -3.33
C LEU A 65 1.90 -3.68 -3.36
N VAL A 66 1.96 -4.81 -2.66
CA VAL A 66 3.17 -5.61 -2.51
C VAL A 66 2.93 -6.99 -3.12
N CYS A 67 3.67 -7.33 -4.17
CA CYS A 67 3.53 -8.61 -4.85
C CYS A 67 4.31 -9.73 -4.16
N GLY A 68 5.28 -9.38 -3.31
CA GLY A 68 6.04 -10.32 -2.50
C GLY A 68 5.55 -10.33 -1.05
N ASP A 69 6.51 -10.36 -0.13
CA ASP A 69 6.23 -10.45 1.31
C ASP A 69 6.42 -9.10 1.99
N ALA A 70 5.87 -8.96 3.18
CA ALA A 70 6.07 -7.78 4.01
C ALA A 70 6.76 -8.17 5.32
N GLY A 71 7.68 -7.32 5.76
CA GLY A 71 8.42 -7.53 7.00
C GLY A 71 7.63 -7.13 8.24
N ASP A 72 8.35 -6.94 9.34
CA ASP A 72 7.73 -6.63 10.65
C ASP A 72 7.05 -5.27 10.66
N ALA A 73 6.00 -5.16 11.48
CA ALA A 73 5.31 -3.92 11.82
C ALA A 73 4.75 -3.21 10.58
N LEU A 74 4.15 -3.98 9.66
CA LEU A 74 3.51 -3.41 8.47
C LEU A 74 2.35 -2.52 8.90
N GLY A 75 2.34 -1.29 8.38
CA GLY A 75 1.20 -0.39 8.56
C GLY A 75 1.03 0.15 9.96
N ASP A 76 2.11 0.33 10.69
CA ASP A 76 2.03 0.90 12.03
C ASP A 76 1.49 2.32 11.98
N SER A 77 0.48 2.59 12.80
CA SER A 77 -0.12 3.93 12.95
C SER A 77 -0.69 4.48 11.64
N LEU A 78 -1.33 3.63 10.87
CA LEU A 78 -2.00 4.03 9.61
C LEU A 78 -3.18 4.94 9.84
N TYR A 79 -3.49 5.73 8.82
CA TYR A 79 -4.76 6.47 8.74
C TYR A 79 -5.66 5.83 7.68
N GLU A 80 -5.74 6.40 6.48
CA GLU A 80 -6.67 5.91 5.44
C GLU A 80 -6.00 5.10 4.35
N THR A 81 -4.73 4.81 4.48
CA THR A 81 -3.99 4.04 3.48
C THR A 81 -4.50 2.60 3.41
N GLU A 82 -4.63 2.09 2.19
CA GLU A 82 -4.94 0.69 1.92
C GLU A 82 -3.65 -0.04 1.58
N ILE A 83 -3.44 -1.19 2.19
CA ILE A 83 -2.26 -2.03 1.92
C ILE A 83 -2.74 -3.37 1.39
N TYR A 84 -2.15 -3.82 0.29
CA TYR A 84 -2.45 -5.13 -0.30
C TYR A 84 -1.16 -5.92 -0.40
N VAL A 85 -1.15 -7.14 0.10
CA VAL A 85 0.03 -8.00 0.07
C VAL A 85 -0.37 -9.38 -0.47
N LYS A 86 0.37 -9.84 -1.47
CA LYS A 86 0.16 -11.18 -2.04
C LYS A 86 0.82 -12.25 -1.19
N GLY A 87 2.02 -11.97 -0.68
CA GLY A 87 2.80 -12.93 0.09
C GLY A 87 2.50 -12.91 1.56
N LYS A 88 3.47 -13.31 2.35
CA LYS A 88 3.33 -13.40 3.80
C LYS A 88 3.63 -12.07 4.46
N VAL A 89 2.89 -11.77 5.53
CA VAL A 89 3.15 -10.60 6.37
C VAL A 89 3.73 -11.12 7.68
N LYS A 90 4.94 -10.67 8.01
CA LYS A 90 5.63 -11.16 9.20
C LYS A 90 4.93 -10.71 10.48
N SER A 91 4.56 -9.44 10.55
CA SER A 91 3.72 -8.94 11.65
C SER A 91 3.06 -7.64 11.22
N LEU A 92 1.96 -7.31 11.89
CA LEU A 92 1.25 -6.05 11.65
C LEU A 92 1.65 -5.03 12.72
N GLY A 93 1.73 -3.77 12.32
CA GLY A 93 2.00 -2.68 13.24
C GLY A 93 0.78 -2.34 14.09
N VAL A 94 0.95 -1.35 14.96
CA VAL A 94 -0.10 -0.91 15.87
C VAL A 94 -1.31 -0.41 15.07
N ASP A 95 -2.49 -0.90 15.43
CA ASP A 95 -3.77 -0.54 14.82
C ASP A 95 -3.93 -0.97 13.36
N CYS A 96 -3.09 -1.84 12.85
CA CYS A 96 -3.24 -2.38 11.50
C CYS A 96 -3.85 -3.79 11.57
N ILE A 97 -4.91 -4.02 10.81
CA ILE A 97 -5.58 -5.32 10.79
C ILE A 97 -5.84 -5.76 9.34
N GLU A 98 -6.01 -7.06 9.18
CA GLU A 98 -6.48 -7.60 7.91
C GLU A 98 -7.95 -7.25 7.73
N LYS A 99 -8.31 -6.83 6.50
CA LYS A 99 -9.66 -6.45 6.16
C LYS A 99 -10.16 -7.22 4.95
N GLU A 100 -11.47 -7.25 4.78
CA GLU A 100 -12.13 -7.96 3.68
C GLU A 100 -11.80 -7.35 2.32
N MET A 101 -11.64 -8.20 1.31
CA MET A 101 -11.48 -7.76 -0.08
C MET A 101 -12.86 -7.66 -0.72
N LYS A 102 -13.34 -6.45 -0.91
CA LYS A 102 -14.62 -6.16 -1.56
C LYS A 102 -14.40 -5.91 -3.06
N PRO A 103 -15.48 -5.91 -3.88
CA PRO A 103 -15.32 -5.67 -5.32
C PRO A 103 -14.54 -4.40 -5.67
N LYS A 104 -14.73 -3.32 -4.93
CA LYS A 104 -14.00 -2.07 -5.19
C LYS A 104 -12.49 -2.23 -4.96
N HIS A 105 -12.11 -3.09 -4.01
CA HIS A 105 -10.70 -3.36 -3.73
C HIS A 105 -10.08 -4.21 -4.82
N ILE A 106 -10.81 -5.22 -5.28
CA ILE A 106 -10.40 -6.05 -6.43
C ILE A 106 -10.16 -5.17 -7.65
N LYS A 107 -11.06 -4.22 -7.91
CA LYS A 107 -10.95 -3.31 -9.02
C LYS A 107 -9.70 -2.44 -8.91
N LYS A 108 -9.44 -1.88 -7.71
CA LYS A 108 -8.26 -1.04 -7.48
C LYS A 108 -6.97 -1.83 -7.71
N VAL A 109 -6.88 -3.04 -7.17
CA VAL A 109 -5.70 -3.88 -7.36
C VAL A 109 -5.52 -4.20 -8.85
N SER A 110 -6.61 -4.54 -9.55
CA SER A 110 -6.56 -4.82 -10.97
C SER A 110 -6.01 -3.63 -11.76
N GLU A 111 -6.45 -2.41 -11.44
CA GLU A 111 -5.97 -1.20 -12.11
C GLU A 111 -4.48 -0.99 -11.87
N LEU A 112 -4.02 -1.19 -10.65
CA LEU A 112 -2.59 -1.01 -10.32
C LEU A 112 -1.71 -2.06 -10.99
N LEU A 113 -2.18 -3.31 -11.05
CA LEU A 113 -1.46 -4.37 -11.75
C LEU A 113 -1.32 -4.04 -13.23
N LYS A 114 -2.39 -3.55 -13.85
CA LYS A 114 -2.37 -3.15 -15.26
C LYS A 114 -1.38 -2.01 -15.51
N LYS A 115 -1.44 -0.97 -14.69
CA LYS A 115 -0.56 0.20 -14.83
C LYS A 115 0.91 -0.17 -14.64
N SER A 116 1.17 -1.25 -13.92
CA SER A 116 2.53 -1.71 -13.62
C SER A 116 2.99 -2.82 -14.56
N ASN A 117 2.18 -3.14 -15.58
CA ASN A 117 2.47 -4.20 -16.56
C ASN A 117 2.65 -5.57 -15.90
N ILE A 118 1.85 -5.86 -14.89
CA ILE A 118 1.84 -7.15 -14.21
C ILE A 118 0.59 -7.90 -14.66
N ASP A 119 0.76 -8.96 -15.47
CA ASP A 119 -0.36 -9.67 -16.06
C ASP A 119 -0.51 -11.12 -15.55
N LYS A 120 0.44 -11.61 -14.76
CA LYS A 120 0.43 -12.99 -14.29
C LYS A 120 -0.12 -13.16 -12.87
N ILE A 121 -0.43 -12.07 -12.21
CA ILE A 121 -0.94 -12.07 -10.84
C ILE A 121 -2.37 -11.57 -10.87
N LYS A 122 -3.26 -12.27 -10.17
CA LYS A 122 -4.67 -11.90 -10.11
C LYS A 122 -4.95 -11.09 -8.85
N PRO A 123 -5.88 -10.11 -8.89
CA PRO A 123 -6.23 -9.32 -7.70
C PRO A 123 -6.68 -10.17 -6.52
N GLU A 124 -7.32 -11.32 -6.80
CA GLU A 124 -7.83 -12.21 -5.75
C GLU A 124 -6.71 -12.87 -4.94
N GLU A 125 -5.47 -12.79 -5.39
CA GLU A 125 -4.33 -13.37 -4.67
C GLU A 125 -3.85 -12.48 -3.53
N PHE A 126 -4.40 -11.26 -3.40
CA PHE A 126 -3.96 -10.30 -2.38
C PHE A 126 -4.88 -10.31 -1.18
N LYS A 127 -4.30 -10.03 -0.02
CA LYS A 127 -5.05 -9.71 1.21
C LYS A 127 -4.92 -8.23 1.47
N ARG A 128 -5.95 -7.64 2.06
CA ARG A 128 -6.02 -6.22 2.34
C ARG A 128 -5.80 -5.95 3.81
N TYR A 129 -5.05 -4.90 4.10
CA TYR A 129 -4.76 -4.45 5.46
C TYR A 129 -5.05 -2.96 5.54
N GLY A 130 -5.52 -2.53 6.68
CA GLY A 130 -5.82 -1.13 6.90
C GLY A 130 -5.96 -0.82 8.36
N SER A 131 -6.31 0.43 8.66
CA SER A 131 -6.43 0.88 10.04
C SER A 131 -7.65 0.27 10.72
N GLU A 132 -7.45 -0.17 11.94
CA GLU A 132 -8.55 -0.62 12.80
C GLU A 132 -9.39 0.56 13.28
N ARG A 133 -8.85 1.77 13.26
CA ARG A 133 -9.53 2.96 13.77
C ARG A 133 -10.77 3.26 12.98
N LYS A 134 -11.82 3.69 13.66
CA LYS A 134 -13.00 4.26 13.01
C LYS A 134 -12.72 5.73 12.79
N LEU A 135 -12.72 6.17 11.53
CA LEU A 135 -12.49 7.56 11.19
C LEU A 135 -13.81 8.31 11.26
N TYR A 136 -13.76 9.50 11.72
CA TYR A 136 -14.96 10.34 11.79
C TYR A 136 -15.30 10.92 10.46
N ASN A 137 -16.02 10.94 10.29
CA ASN A 137 -16.35 11.29 9.38
C ASN A 137 -16.99 10.94 8.79
N PHE A 138 -16.82 10.65 9.19
CA PHE A 138 -17.17 10.23 8.95
C PHE A 138 -18.05 10.01 8.58
N ASN A 139 -18.35 10.28 8.38
CA ASN A 139 -18.90 9.98 8.33
C ASN A 139 -19.49 9.76 7.79
N ILE A 140 -19.73 10.21 7.52
CA ILE A 140 -20.07 10.06 7.29
C ILE A 140 -20.33 9.47 6.48
N ASP A 141 -20.11 9.33 6.28
CA ASP A 141 -20.03 8.76 6.02
C ASP A 141 -20.34 8.14 5.76
N ASN A 142 -20.50 8.41 5.66
CA ASN A 142 -20.64 7.90 5.88
C ASN A 142 -21.31 7.48 5.81
N VAL A 143 -21.48 8.02 5.72
CA VAL A 143 -22.17 7.71 5.80
C VAL A 143 -22.61 7.08 4.93
N SER A 144 -22.71 6.90 4.28
CA SER A 144 -22.90 6.29 3.69
C SER A 144 -22.39 5.61 3.11
N GLU A 145 -22.04 5.66 3.04
CA GLU A 145 -21.32 5.22 2.95
C GLU A 145 -21.02 4.69 3.31
N TYR A 146 -20.93 5.05 3.42
CA TYR A 146 -20.44 4.77 4.17
C TYR A 146 -20.50 4.34 4.26
#